data_cbf06ed7b133defa7377220c518482d5
#
_entry.id   cbf06ed7b133defa7377220c518482d5
#
_cell.length_a   1.000
_cell.length_b   1.000
_cell.length_c   1.000
_cell.angle_alpha   90.00
_cell.angle_beta   90.00
_cell.angle_gamma   90.00
#
_symmetry.space_group_name_H-M   'P 1'
#
loop_
_entity.id
_entity.type
_entity.pdbx_description
1 polymer ?
#
loop_
_entity_poly.entity_id
_entity_poly.type
_entity_poly.pdbx_seq_one_letter_code
_entity_poly.pdbx_strand_id
1 'polypeptide(L)'
;SCGTSTLASLPCMFSPLGKSGFESRSAEYENLLDVAQAAGLAVLWLDNQSGCKGVCDRVPHAAASEGLGEQVRAGLCDGGECRDEAMLHGLDARLAAMPAAQRERGVLLVLHQMGSHGPAYYKRSTGAAKRFMPECRTEVLADCAHGELVNAYDNSIAATDIFLGKTIDWLREKGARYDTGMLYLSDHGES
;
A
#
# COMPACT_ATOMS: atom_id res chain seq x y z
N SER A 1 -11.31 3.06 11.03
CA SER A 1 -11.07 4.28 10.25
C SER A 1 -11.36 5.51 11.10
N CYS A 2 -10.53 6.53 11.03
CA CYS A 2 -10.68 7.80 11.74
C CYS A 2 -11.27 8.91 10.85
N GLY A 3 -11.52 8.64 9.59
CA GLY A 3 -12.06 9.60 8.64
C GLY A 3 -12.33 8.97 7.29
N THR A 4 -12.68 9.80 6.32
CA THR A 4 -13.03 9.42 4.94
C THR A 4 -11.91 9.76 3.94
N SER A 5 -10.70 10.05 4.42
CA SER A 5 -9.53 10.32 3.60
C SER A 5 -8.29 9.69 4.21
N THR A 6 -7.32 9.34 3.38
CA THR A 6 -6.02 8.81 3.79
C THR A 6 -5.29 9.76 4.74
N LEU A 7 -5.38 11.07 4.51
CA LEU A 7 -4.76 12.09 5.39
C LEU A 7 -5.26 12.01 6.83
N ALA A 8 -6.55 11.76 7.03
CA ALA A 8 -7.14 11.66 8.36
C ALA A 8 -6.98 10.25 8.97
N SER A 9 -7.17 9.21 8.16
CA SER A 9 -7.22 7.83 8.66
C SER A 9 -5.86 7.23 8.93
N LEU A 10 -4.90 7.41 8.03
CA LEU A 10 -3.62 6.72 8.10
C LEU A 10 -2.82 7.04 9.37
N PRO A 11 -2.59 8.32 9.75
CA PRO A 11 -1.88 8.63 10.99
C PRO A 11 -2.61 8.14 12.25
N CYS A 12 -3.95 8.15 12.21
CA CYS A 12 -4.77 7.66 13.31
C CYS A 12 -4.67 6.14 13.47
N MET A 13 -4.62 5.37 12.37
CA MET A 13 -4.50 3.91 12.40
C MET A 13 -3.18 3.45 13.01
N PHE A 14 -2.10 4.19 12.81
CA PHE A 14 -0.78 3.88 13.36
C PHE A 14 -0.54 4.46 14.75
N SER A 15 -1.46 5.29 15.26
CA SER A 15 -1.37 5.93 16.58
C SER A 15 -1.74 4.96 17.72
N PRO A 16 -1.05 5.00 18.87
CA PRO A 16 -1.42 4.24 20.05
C PRO A 16 -2.65 4.79 20.77
N LEU A 17 -3.13 5.99 20.41
CA LEU A 17 -4.14 6.73 21.16
C LEU A 17 -5.59 6.26 20.90
N GLY A 18 -5.80 5.46 19.84
CA GLY A 18 -7.13 5.20 19.32
C GLY A 18 -7.79 6.46 18.74
N LYS A 19 -8.99 6.33 18.15
CA LYS A 19 -9.64 7.43 17.42
C LYS A 19 -9.83 8.69 18.29
N SER A 20 -10.52 8.58 19.41
CA SER A 20 -10.87 9.74 20.24
C SER A 20 -9.64 10.44 20.81
N GLY A 21 -8.65 9.69 21.28
CA GLY A 21 -7.39 10.25 21.77
C GLY A 21 -6.57 10.92 20.66
N PHE A 22 -6.59 10.33 19.46
CA PHE A 22 -5.91 10.91 18.30
C PHE A 22 -6.55 12.25 17.87
N GLU A 23 -7.88 12.31 17.81
CA GLU A 23 -8.62 13.52 17.42
C GLU A 23 -8.46 14.67 18.45
N SER A 24 -8.31 14.34 19.73
CA SER A 24 -8.17 15.32 20.81
C SER A 24 -6.72 15.61 21.22
N ARG A 25 -5.73 15.04 20.54
CA ARG A 25 -4.31 15.21 20.91
C ARG A 25 -3.86 16.65 20.80
N SER A 26 -3.04 17.07 21.75
CA SER A 26 -2.41 18.39 21.81
C SER A 26 -0.93 18.37 21.43
N ALA A 27 -0.36 17.19 21.14
CA ALA A 27 1.03 16.99 20.78
C ALA A 27 1.16 15.87 19.75
N GLU A 28 2.31 15.80 19.08
CA GLU A 28 2.68 14.67 18.27
C GLU A 28 3.18 13.52 19.15
N TYR A 29 2.86 12.30 18.75
CA TYR A 29 3.23 11.07 19.46
C TYR A 29 3.95 10.12 18.52
N GLU A 30 4.79 9.26 19.08
CA GLU A 30 5.35 8.13 18.36
C GLU A 30 4.23 7.20 17.88
N ASN A 31 4.41 6.67 16.69
CA ASN A 31 3.48 5.74 16.07
C ASN A 31 4.03 4.29 16.12
N LEU A 32 3.28 3.34 15.61
CA LEU A 32 3.67 1.93 15.60
C LEU A 32 5.04 1.69 14.95
N LEU A 33 5.40 2.43 13.90
CA LEU A 33 6.67 2.23 13.19
C LEU A 33 7.86 2.70 14.05
N ASP A 34 7.70 3.81 14.76
CA ASP A 34 8.72 4.33 15.68
C ASP A 34 8.99 3.33 16.81
N VAL A 35 7.91 2.77 17.39
CA VAL A 35 8.00 1.76 18.46
C VAL A 35 8.68 0.49 17.94
N ALA A 36 8.31 0.01 16.75
CA ALA A 36 8.94 -1.16 16.14
C ALA A 36 10.44 -0.95 15.90
N GLN A 37 10.82 0.22 15.36
CA GLN A 37 12.21 0.59 15.14
C GLN A 37 12.98 0.71 16.46
N ALA A 38 12.41 1.36 17.48
CA ALA A 38 13.00 1.47 18.82
C ALA A 38 13.17 0.10 19.50
N ALA A 39 12.27 -0.84 19.23
CA ALA A 39 12.39 -2.24 19.66
C ALA A 39 13.48 -3.02 18.89
N GLY A 40 14.12 -2.40 17.90
CA GLY A 40 15.22 -2.97 17.13
C GLY A 40 14.80 -3.84 15.95
N LEU A 41 13.55 -3.75 15.50
CA LEU A 41 13.10 -4.40 14.27
C LEU A 41 13.61 -3.64 13.03
N ALA A 42 13.80 -4.37 11.94
CA ALA A 42 13.98 -3.75 10.63
C ALA A 42 12.61 -3.25 10.14
N VAL A 43 12.47 -1.95 9.90
CA VAL A 43 11.22 -1.34 9.44
C VAL A 43 11.43 -0.79 8.04
N LEU A 44 10.45 -1.01 7.14
CA LEU A 44 10.41 -0.39 5.82
C LEU A 44 8.96 -0.06 5.44
N TRP A 45 8.76 1.17 4.98
CA TRP A 45 7.54 1.61 4.32
C TRP A 45 7.76 1.70 2.81
N LEU A 46 6.94 1.02 2.02
CA LEU A 46 6.87 1.19 0.57
C LEU A 46 5.57 1.90 0.21
N ASP A 47 5.69 3.02 -0.48
CA ASP A 47 4.56 3.88 -0.83
C ASP A 47 4.23 3.79 -2.32
N ASN A 48 3.00 3.44 -2.64
CA ASN A 48 2.45 3.54 -4.00
C ASN A 48 1.26 4.50 -4.08
N GLN A 49 1.11 5.33 -3.07
CA GLN A 49 0.08 6.35 -2.98
C GLN A 49 0.73 7.75 -3.00
N SER A 50 0.15 8.75 -2.43
CA SER A 50 0.65 10.13 -2.36
C SER A 50 1.44 10.42 -1.07
N GLY A 51 2.26 9.47 -0.60
CA GLY A 51 3.08 9.57 0.61
C GLY A 51 2.38 9.07 1.88
N CYS A 52 3.16 8.87 2.93
CA CYS A 52 2.73 8.22 4.18
C CYS A 52 2.05 9.15 5.20
N LYS A 53 1.75 10.38 4.84
CA LYS A 53 1.05 11.36 5.71
C LYS A 53 1.70 11.55 7.09
N GLY A 54 3.03 11.56 7.13
CA GLY A 54 3.81 11.72 8.35
C GLY A 54 4.12 10.41 9.10
N VAL A 55 3.46 9.31 8.76
CA VAL A 55 3.61 8.04 9.50
C VAL A 55 5.00 7.45 9.35
N CYS A 56 5.61 7.56 8.17
CA CYS A 56 6.92 6.96 7.88
C CYS A 56 8.11 7.92 7.97
N ASP A 57 7.91 9.18 8.35
CA ASP A 57 8.95 10.21 8.26
C ASP A 57 10.20 9.89 9.09
N ARG A 58 10.08 9.07 10.12
CA ARG A 58 11.17 8.70 11.05
C ARG A 58 11.72 7.29 10.83
N VAL A 59 11.23 6.58 9.81
CA VAL A 59 11.67 5.22 9.49
C VAL A 59 12.12 5.13 8.02
N PRO A 60 12.91 4.11 7.64
CA PRO A 60 13.23 3.85 6.24
C PRO A 60 11.98 3.72 5.39
N HIS A 61 11.92 4.50 4.31
CA HIS A 61 10.81 4.47 3.37
C HIS A 61 11.28 4.71 1.93
N ALA A 62 10.50 4.26 0.96
CA ALA A 62 10.78 4.45 -0.46
C ALA A 62 9.47 4.45 -1.27
N ALA A 63 9.48 5.12 -2.42
CA ALA A 63 8.40 4.99 -3.39
C ALA A 63 8.44 3.61 -4.08
N ALA A 64 7.28 3.07 -4.44
CA ALA A 64 7.16 1.82 -5.18
C ALA A 64 7.90 1.85 -6.53
N SER A 65 7.97 3.03 -7.16
CA SER A 65 8.66 3.25 -8.43
C SER A 65 10.18 3.35 -8.29
N GLU A 66 10.71 3.48 -7.08
CA GLU A 66 12.13 3.66 -6.84
C GLU A 66 12.90 2.35 -7.06
N GLY A 67 13.99 2.44 -7.82
CA GLY A 67 14.82 1.28 -8.14
C GLY A 67 14.24 0.34 -9.20
N LEU A 68 13.08 0.66 -9.79
CA LEU A 68 12.55 -0.10 -10.93
C LEU A 68 13.41 0.16 -12.17
N GLY A 69 13.88 -0.91 -12.80
CA GLY A 69 14.49 -0.84 -14.13
C GLY A 69 13.50 -0.32 -15.18
N GLU A 70 14.01 0.27 -16.26
CA GLU A 70 13.18 0.91 -17.30
C GLU A 70 12.11 -0.03 -17.87
N GLN A 71 12.45 -1.27 -18.15
CA GLN A 71 11.53 -2.28 -18.69
C GLN A 71 10.38 -2.59 -17.74
N VAL A 72 10.67 -2.71 -16.43
CA VAL A 72 9.67 -2.98 -15.39
C VAL A 72 8.78 -1.77 -15.21
N ARG A 73 9.36 -0.59 -15.17
CA ARG A 73 8.63 0.68 -15.08
C ARG A 73 7.66 0.84 -16.26
N ALA A 74 8.11 0.59 -17.49
CA ALA A 74 7.27 0.65 -18.69
C ALA A 74 6.09 -0.35 -18.63
N GLY A 75 6.26 -1.48 -17.96
CA GLY A 75 5.21 -2.49 -17.79
C GLY A 75 4.25 -2.23 -16.64
N LEU A 76 4.68 -1.52 -15.60
CA LEU A 76 3.91 -1.32 -14.37
C LEU A 76 3.41 0.10 -14.14
N CYS A 77 3.99 1.10 -14.79
CA CYS A 77 3.69 2.51 -14.55
C CYS A 77 3.17 3.21 -15.82
N ASP A 78 2.26 4.15 -15.63
CA ASP A 78 1.70 5.01 -16.66
C ASP A 78 1.53 6.43 -16.11
N GLY A 79 2.05 7.44 -16.80
CA GLY A 79 1.91 8.85 -16.42
C GLY A 79 2.46 9.23 -15.03
N GLY A 80 3.43 8.45 -14.50
CA GLY A 80 4.00 8.66 -13.17
C GLY A 80 3.33 7.85 -12.05
N GLU A 81 2.16 7.26 -12.30
CA GLU A 81 1.51 6.33 -11.39
C GLU A 81 1.91 4.89 -11.72
N CYS A 82 2.16 4.08 -10.68
CA CYS A 82 2.44 2.66 -10.85
C CYS A 82 1.31 1.82 -10.27
N ARG A 83 1.13 0.61 -10.79
CA ARG A 83 0.28 -0.38 -10.15
C ARG A 83 0.94 -0.92 -8.89
N ASP A 84 0.15 -1.38 -7.94
CA ASP A 84 0.62 -1.83 -6.62
C ASP A 84 1.63 -2.98 -6.70
N GLU A 85 1.61 -3.76 -7.76
CA GLU A 85 2.61 -4.82 -8.03
C GLU A 85 4.05 -4.30 -8.09
N ALA A 86 4.26 -3.01 -8.35
CA ALA A 86 5.57 -2.37 -8.30
C ALA A 86 6.23 -2.50 -6.93
N MET A 87 5.45 -2.53 -5.84
CA MET A 87 5.98 -2.71 -4.49
C MET A 87 6.58 -4.09 -4.24
N LEU A 88 6.13 -5.11 -4.96
CA LEU A 88 6.67 -6.48 -4.84
C LEU A 88 7.96 -6.66 -5.64
N HIS A 89 8.22 -5.76 -6.60
CA HIS A 89 9.40 -5.86 -7.44
C HIS A 89 10.66 -5.50 -6.66
N GLY A 90 11.63 -6.42 -6.66
CA GLY A 90 12.87 -6.23 -5.91
C GLY A 90 12.74 -6.29 -4.38
N LEU A 91 11.63 -6.77 -3.86
CA LEU A 91 11.36 -6.81 -2.41
C LEU A 91 12.40 -7.64 -1.65
N ASP A 92 12.91 -8.72 -2.23
CA ASP A 92 13.99 -9.52 -1.64
C ASP A 92 15.31 -8.74 -1.53
N ALA A 93 15.63 -7.95 -2.53
CA ALA A 93 16.82 -7.10 -2.49
C ALA A 93 16.69 -6.00 -1.42
N ARG A 94 15.50 -5.41 -1.30
CA ARG A 94 15.20 -4.43 -0.24
C ARG A 94 15.29 -5.05 1.14
N LEU A 95 14.72 -6.25 1.32
CA LEU A 95 14.84 -7.00 2.58
C LEU A 95 16.30 -7.33 2.90
N ALA A 96 17.08 -7.78 1.92
CA ALA A 96 18.49 -8.11 2.10
C ALA A 96 19.35 -6.88 2.45
N ALA A 97 18.98 -5.71 1.96
CA ALA A 97 19.68 -4.44 2.23
C ALA A 97 19.44 -3.90 3.64
N MET A 98 18.42 -4.35 4.36
CA MET A 98 18.18 -3.95 5.75
C MET A 98 19.30 -4.47 6.67
N PRO A 99 19.62 -3.76 7.78
CA PRO A 99 20.64 -4.19 8.73
C PRO A 99 20.38 -5.61 9.27
N ALA A 100 21.38 -6.49 9.16
CA ALA A 100 21.22 -7.90 9.51
C ALA A 100 20.76 -8.09 10.96
N ALA A 101 21.37 -7.37 11.92
CA ALA A 101 21.02 -7.46 13.35
C ALA A 101 19.56 -7.07 13.63
N GLN A 102 18.98 -6.14 12.86
CA GLN A 102 17.57 -5.77 12.98
C GLN A 102 16.66 -6.84 12.37
N ARG A 103 17.04 -7.37 11.18
CA ARG A 103 16.28 -8.47 10.54
C ARG A 103 16.21 -9.74 11.37
N GLU A 104 17.25 -10.03 12.14
CA GLU A 104 17.28 -11.17 13.07
C GLU A 104 16.29 -11.00 14.24
N ARG A 105 15.99 -9.76 14.62
CA ARG A 105 14.97 -9.47 15.64
C ARG A 105 13.55 -9.47 15.09
N GLY A 106 13.40 -9.22 13.80
CA GLY A 106 12.13 -9.20 13.08
C GLY A 106 12.10 -8.11 12.02
N VAL A 107 11.11 -8.21 11.14
CA VAL A 107 10.88 -7.24 10.06
C VAL A 107 9.44 -6.76 10.11
N LEU A 108 9.24 -5.45 10.08
CA LEU A 108 7.95 -4.82 9.84
C LEU A 108 7.98 -4.14 8.47
N LEU A 109 7.22 -4.69 7.52
CA LEU A 109 7.09 -4.17 6.17
C LEU A 109 5.69 -3.63 5.99
N VAL A 110 5.58 -2.36 5.58
CA VAL A 110 4.31 -1.73 5.22
C VAL A 110 4.28 -1.52 3.71
N LEU A 111 3.25 -2.04 3.06
CA LEU A 111 2.97 -1.85 1.63
C LEU A 111 1.74 -0.95 1.51
N HIS A 112 1.96 0.34 1.30
CA HIS A 112 0.90 1.33 1.21
C HIS A 112 0.41 1.43 -0.24
N GLN A 113 -0.71 0.75 -0.50
CA GLN A 113 -1.30 0.60 -1.82
C GLN A 113 -2.02 1.87 -2.30
N MET A 114 -2.06 2.04 -3.63
CA MET A 114 -3.06 2.87 -4.28
C MET A 114 -4.45 2.19 -4.20
N GLY A 115 -4.47 0.88 -4.29
CA GLY A 115 -5.68 0.08 -4.17
C GLY A 115 -6.77 0.48 -5.15
N SER A 116 -7.98 0.68 -4.63
CA SER A 116 -9.15 1.10 -5.42
C SER A 116 -9.38 2.61 -5.38
N HIS A 117 -8.33 3.42 -5.19
CA HIS A 117 -8.46 4.89 -5.11
C HIS A 117 -8.90 5.49 -6.45
N GLY A 118 -10.01 6.25 -6.42
CA GLY A 118 -10.55 7.00 -7.55
C GLY A 118 -9.81 8.30 -7.86
N PRO A 119 -10.27 9.05 -8.89
CA PRO A 119 -11.33 8.69 -9.83
C PRO A 119 -10.89 7.74 -10.94
N ALA A 120 -9.59 7.51 -11.12
CA ALA A 120 -9.03 6.76 -12.25
C ALA A 120 -9.03 5.23 -12.00
N TYR A 121 -10.14 4.63 -11.58
CA TYR A 121 -10.23 3.20 -11.26
C TYR A 121 -9.70 2.29 -12.36
N TYR A 122 -9.94 2.63 -13.62
CA TYR A 122 -9.51 1.85 -14.79
C TYR A 122 -7.99 1.69 -14.90
N LYS A 123 -7.21 2.59 -14.28
CA LYS A 123 -5.73 2.51 -14.22
C LYS A 123 -5.23 1.49 -13.19
N ARG A 124 -6.06 1.12 -12.20
CA ARG A 124 -5.67 0.24 -11.09
C ARG A 124 -5.53 -1.22 -11.50
N SER A 125 -6.13 -1.63 -12.63
CA SER A 125 -6.23 -3.01 -13.08
C SER A 125 -5.74 -3.22 -14.51
N THR A 126 -5.17 -4.37 -14.80
CA THR A 126 -4.81 -4.81 -16.16
C THR A 126 -4.96 -6.33 -16.29
N GLY A 127 -4.93 -6.83 -17.53
CA GLY A 127 -4.86 -8.26 -17.80
C GLY A 127 -5.95 -9.06 -17.09
N ALA A 128 -5.53 -10.02 -16.26
CA ALA A 128 -6.44 -10.94 -15.56
C ALA A 128 -7.38 -10.26 -14.54
N ALA A 129 -7.09 -9.05 -14.12
CA ALA A 129 -7.97 -8.28 -13.23
C ALA A 129 -9.11 -7.58 -13.98
N LYS A 130 -9.01 -7.38 -15.30
CA LYS A 130 -10.07 -6.78 -16.11
C LYS A 130 -11.15 -7.79 -16.50
N ARG A 131 -11.99 -8.14 -15.52
CA ARG A 131 -13.03 -9.17 -15.64
C ARG A 131 -14.41 -8.59 -15.93
N PHE A 132 -14.66 -7.34 -15.53
CA PHE A 132 -15.96 -6.68 -15.61
C PHE A 132 -15.93 -5.63 -16.71
N MET A 133 -16.73 -5.82 -17.77
CA MET A 133 -16.70 -4.97 -18.96
C MET A 133 -18.13 -4.70 -19.47
N PRO A 134 -18.41 -3.56 -20.11
CA PRO A 134 -17.49 -2.43 -20.32
C PRO A 134 -17.15 -1.70 -19.00
N GLU A 135 -15.98 -1.05 -18.93
CA GLU A 135 -15.57 -0.27 -17.77
C GLU A 135 -15.47 1.23 -18.10
N CYS A 136 -15.71 2.08 -17.11
CA CYS A 136 -15.44 3.52 -17.20
C CYS A 136 -13.93 3.75 -17.38
N ARG A 137 -13.54 4.50 -18.43
CA ARG A 137 -12.13 4.73 -18.81
C ARG A 137 -11.76 6.21 -18.81
N THR A 138 -12.44 7.01 -17.99
CA THR A 138 -12.17 8.44 -17.80
C THR A 138 -12.11 8.77 -16.31
N GLU A 139 -11.48 9.88 -15.97
CA GLU A 139 -11.45 10.44 -14.61
C GLU A 139 -12.69 11.33 -14.35
N VAL A 140 -13.45 11.67 -15.40
CA VAL A 140 -14.70 12.40 -15.30
C VAL A 140 -15.83 11.38 -15.12
N LEU A 141 -16.08 10.97 -13.87
CA LEU A 141 -17.01 9.90 -13.55
C LEU A 141 -18.45 10.16 -14.04
N ALA A 142 -18.84 11.43 -14.14
CA ALA A 142 -20.16 11.83 -14.66
C ALA A 142 -20.39 11.46 -16.14
N ASP A 143 -19.32 11.21 -16.91
CA ASP A 143 -19.41 10.84 -18.32
C ASP A 143 -19.65 9.35 -18.52
N CYS A 144 -19.63 8.56 -17.46
CA CYS A 144 -19.78 7.11 -17.52
C CYS A 144 -21.17 6.66 -17.06
N ALA A 145 -21.68 5.58 -17.66
CA ALA A 145 -22.84 4.90 -17.13
C ALA A 145 -22.50 4.26 -15.74
N HIS A 146 -23.46 4.25 -14.83
CA HIS A 146 -23.26 3.70 -13.47
C HIS A 146 -22.66 2.28 -13.48
N GLY A 147 -23.16 1.39 -14.36
CA GLY A 147 -22.62 0.03 -14.46
C GLY A 147 -21.17 -0.02 -14.92
N GLU A 148 -20.72 0.89 -15.80
CA GLU A 148 -19.33 0.97 -16.23
C GLU A 148 -18.41 1.46 -15.10
N LEU A 149 -18.91 2.36 -14.24
CA LEU A 149 -18.19 2.82 -13.07
C LEU A 149 -18.02 1.69 -12.05
N VAL A 150 -19.10 0.94 -11.76
CA VAL A 150 -19.05 -0.24 -10.89
C VAL A 150 -18.06 -1.28 -11.45
N ASN A 151 -18.11 -1.56 -12.75
CA ASN A 151 -17.17 -2.48 -13.39
C ASN A 151 -15.71 -2.05 -13.23
N ALA A 152 -15.41 -0.76 -13.38
CA ALA A 152 -14.06 -0.23 -13.20
C ALA A 152 -13.58 -0.39 -11.74
N TYR A 153 -14.46 -0.12 -10.78
CA TYR A 153 -14.19 -0.34 -9.36
C TYR A 153 -13.98 -1.82 -9.03
N ASP A 154 -14.85 -2.72 -9.48
CA ASP A 154 -14.73 -4.16 -9.26
C ASP A 154 -13.45 -4.73 -9.87
N ASN A 155 -13.03 -4.23 -11.03
CA ASN A 155 -11.73 -4.58 -11.62
C ASN A 155 -10.56 -4.13 -10.73
N SER A 156 -10.66 -2.99 -10.04
CA SER A 156 -9.63 -2.53 -9.10
C SER A 156 -9.56 -3.42 -7.85
N ILE A 157 -10.70 -3.89 -7.36
CA ILE A 157 -10.78 -4.89 -6.28
C ILE A 157 -10.14 -6.22 -6.72
N ALA A 158 -10.43 -6.68 -7.95
CA ALA A 158 -9.80 -7.89 -8.49
C ALA A 158 -8.27 -7.74 -8.63
N ALA A 159 -7.77 -6.54 -8.94
CA ALA A 159 -6.33 -6.27 -8.97
C ALA A 159 -5.72 -6.31 -7.56
N THR A 160 -6.40 -5.76 -6.56
CA THR A 160 -5.99 -5.84 -5.15
C THR A 160 -5.93 -7.30 -4.68
N ASP A 161 -6.92 -8.13 -5.02
CA ASP A 161 -6.91 -9.56 -4.71
C ASP A 161 -5.69 -10.28 -5.31
N ILE A 162 -5.36 -10.01 -6.57
CA ILE A 162 -4.16 -10.55 -7.22
C ILE A 162 -2.88 -10.09 -6.51
N PHE A 163 -2.80 -8.82 -6.14
CA PHE A 163 -1.65 -8.28 -5.39
C PHE A 163 -1.50 -8.98 -4.03
N LEU A 164 -2.58 -9.14 -3.28
CA LEU A 164 -2.57 -9.83 -1.99
C LEU A 164 -2.16 -11.30 -2.15
N GLY A 165 -2.67 -12.00 -3.17
CA GLY A 165 -2.26 -13.36 -3.50
C GLY A 165 -0.75 -13.47 -3.72
N LYS A 166 -0.16 -12.60 -4.54
CA LYS A 166 1.29 -12.54 -4.78
C LYS A 166 2.08 -12.22 -3.50
N THR A 167 1.55 -11.35 -2.65
CA THR A 167 2.16 -11.01 -1.36
C THR A 167 2.16 -12.21 -0.41
N ILE A 168 1.06 -12.94 -0.35
CA ILE A 168 0.94 -14.18 0.44
C ILE A 168 1.94 -15.23 -0.07
N ASP A 169 2.07 -15.41 -1.38
CA ASP A 169 3.01 -16.37 -1.94
C ASP A 169 4.46 -15.99 -1.61
N TRP A 170 4.80 -14.70 -1.73
CA TRP A 170 6.10 -14.19 -1.29
C TRP A 170 6.35 -14.46 0.21
N LEU A 171 5.37 -14.22 1.09
CA LEU A 171 5.49 -14.51 2.53
C LEU A 171 5.70 -16.01 2.78
N ARG A 172 4.99 -16.89 2.07
CA ARG A 172 5.18 -18.35 2.17
C ARG A 172 6.61 -18.77 1.83
N GLU A 173 7.20 -18.18 0.78
CA GLU A 173 8.60 -18.41 0.43
C GLU A 173 9.56 -17.99 1.54
N LYS A 174 9.22 -16.93 2.31
CA LYS A 174 10.02 -16.48 3.45
C LYS A 174 9.81 -17.33 4.70
N GLY A 175 8.77 -18.16 4.75
CA GLY A 175 8.46 -19.06 5.86
C GLY A 175 9.56 -20.07 6.24
N ALA A 176 10.52 -20.33 5.34
CA ALA A 176 11.71 -21.11 5.65
C ALA A 176 12.67 -20.41 6.64
N ARG A 177 12.56 -19.09 6.80
CA ARG A 177 13.47 -18.28 7.62
C ARG A 177 12.75 -17.45 8.69
N TYR A 178 11.50 -17.06 8.44
CA TYR A 178 10.72 -16.15 9.28
C TYR A 178 9.37 -16.77 9.61
N ASP A 179 8.91 -16.59 10.83
CA ASP A 179 7.49 -16.73 11.14
C ASP A 179 6.76 -15.53 10.55
N THR A 180 5.98 -15.74 9.50
CA THR A 180 5.37 -14.67 8.71
C THR A 180 3.91 -14.48 9.06
N GLY A 181 3.45 -13.23 9.05
CA GLY A 181 2.06 -12.86 9.17
C GLY A 181 1.74 -11.67 8.28
N MET A 182 0.48 -11.54 7.86
CA MET A 182 -0.02 -10.41 7.09
C MET A 182 -1.28 -9.87 7.72
N LEU A 183 -1.36 -8.54 7.82
CA LEU A 183 -2.56 -7.80 8.15
C LEU A 183 -2.91 -6.90 6.97
N TYR A 184 -4.11 -7.04 6.44
CA TYR A 184 -4.63 -6.16 5.39
C TYR A 184 -5.79 -5.33 5.93
N LEU A 185 -5.73 -4.03 5.72
CA LEU A 185 -6.75 -3.07 6.15
C LEU A 185 -6.95 -2.00 5.08
N SER A 186 -8.20 -1.59 4.88
CA SER A 186 -8.50 -0.34 4.18
C SER A 186 -8.42 0.82 5.18
N ASP A 187 -7.88 1.96 4.75
CA ASP A 187 -7.81 3.18 5.56
C ASP A 187 -9.18 3.89 5.63
N HIS A 188 -9.97 3.86 4.56
CA HIS A 188 -11.36 4.33 4.48
C HIS A 188 -12.12 3.59 3.38
N GLY A 189 -13.42 3.81 3.28
CA GLY A 189 -14.25 3.37 2.16
C GLY A 189 -14.28 4.42 1.04
N GLU A 190 -14.80 4.02 -0.12
CA GLU A 190 -15.19 4.93 -1.21
C GLU A 190 -16.61 5.45 -0.97
N SER A 191 -16.87 6.71 -1.36
CA SER A 191 -18.16 7.39 -1.21
C SER A 191 -18.59 8.03 -2.53
#